data_9e19cf920810d7a22923efb715f7f1dd
#
_entry.id   9e19cf920810d7a22923efb715f7f1dd
#
_cell.length_a   1.000
_cell.length_b   1.000
_cell.length_c   1.000
_cell.angle_alpha   90.00
_cell.angle_beta   90.00
_cell.angle_gamma   90.00
#
_symmetry.space_group_name_H-M   'P 1'
#
loop_
_entity.id
_entity.type
_entity.pdbx_description
1 polymer ?
#
loop_
_entity_poly.entity_id
_entity_poly.type
_entity_poly.pdbx_seq_one_letter_code
_entity_poly.pdbx_strand_id
1 'polypeptide(L)'
;MRATIQLCTYNRAHLLGRVLDGCFEQTASADSYEIVLVNDGSTDGTAAVIEAARRRATCAFTVIEQANAGLAHGRNAGIARARGERIIFIDDDVLPTPAFVEQHLRSHDRRPAAIVRGAVLNTESFDRLPTPTWTLANYSANFFWTSNVSVPLATLARVGNFTESFREYGWEDIELGLRLRAAGVKGVFNRFALAFHFKPRPRTANVDGVLRQARAQARTAVELRELHPHWRVVLATGDDPLRRGFHRAVRSVGALRALERRVGDRSRDRALSDAELGAVRALAKETYYAELDAERTRRAEG
;
A
#
# COMPACT_ATOMS: atom_id res chain seq x y z
N MET A 1 5.72 -22.80 12.29
CA MET A 1 5.55 -21.36 11.96
C MET A 1 4.19 -21.18 11.32
N ARG A 2 3.28 -20.41 11.95
CA ARG A 2 1.90 -20.23 11.45
C ARG A 2 1.75 -19.01 10.54
N ALA A 3 2.52 -17.96 10.80
CA ALA A 3 2.45 -16.73 10.02
C ALA A 3 3.83 -16.12 9.75
N THR A 4 3.95 -15.40 8.63
CA THR A 4 5.03 -14.47 8.32
C THR A 4 4.43 -13.08 8.19
N ILE A 5 4.87 -12.10 8.98
CA ILE A 5 4.63 -10.69 8.71
C ILE A 5 5.65 -10.25 7.65
N GLN A 6 5.18 -9.74 6.52
CA GLN A 6 6.05 -9.28 5.44
C GLN A 6 5.91 -7.78 5.27
N LEU A 7 7.04 -7.08 5.29
CA LEU A 7 7.15 -5.64 5.05
C LEU A 7 8.18 -5.36 3.97
N CYS A 8 7.95 -4.31 3.17
CA CYS A 8 8.97 -3.69 2.33
C CYS A 8 9.20 -2.27 2.82
N THR A 9 10.44 -1.81 2.78
CA THR A 9 10.78 -0.43 3.17
C THR A 9 11.75 0.20 2.17
N TYR A 10 11.58 1.51 1.96
CA TYR A 10 12.48 2.34 1.17
C TYR A 10 12.50 3.76 1.71
N ASN A 11 13.64 4.21 2.29
CA ASN A 11 13.82 5.55 2.84
C ASN A 11 12.75 5.93 3.88
N ARG A 12 12.55 5.08 4.90
CA ARG A 12 11.54 5.22 5.96
C ARG A 12 12.13 5.16 7.39
N ALA A 13 13.38 5.60 7.57
CA ALA A 13 14.04 5.58 8.87
C ALA A 13 13.20 6.18 10.01
N HIS A 14 12.42 7.23 9.70
CA HIS A 14 11.63 7.96 10.69
C HIS A 14 10.35 7.22 11.19
N LEU A 15 9.90 6.16 10.50
CA LEU A 15 8.71 5.38 10.87
C LEU A 15 9.01 3.92 11.20
N LEU A 16 9.95 3.33 10.46
CA LEU A 16 10.20 1.90 10.47
C LEU A 16 10.45 1.33 11.87
N GLY A 17 11.19 2.06 12.71
CA GLY A 17 11.48 1.60 14.08
C GLY A 17 10.22 1.33 14.88
N ARG A 18 9.27 2.25 14.85
CA ARG A 18 8.01 2.13 15.58
C ARG A 18 7.10 1.03 15.01
N VAL A 19 7.09 0.87 13.68
CA VAL A 19 6.33 -0.21 13.02
C VAL A 19 6.90 -1.58 13.40
N LEU A 20 8.23 -1.74 13.40
CA LEU A 20 8.88 -2.99 13.81
C LEU A 20 8.62 -3.31 15.29
N ASP A 21 8.67 -2.30 16.18
CA ASP A 21 8.32 -2.50 17.59
C ASP A 21 6.89 -3.06 17.72
N GLY A 22 5.91 -2.50 16.99
CA GLY A 22 4.55 -3.05 16.97
C GLY A 22 4.47 -4.47 16.39
N CYS A 23 5.33 -4.82 15.43
CA CYS A 23 5.41 -6.18 14.92
C CYS A 23 6.03 -7.16 15.95
N PHE A 24 6.94 -6.71 16.81
CA PHE A 24 7.54 -7.50 17.88
C PHE A 24 6.62 -7.63 19.11
N GLU A 25 5.77 -6.64 19.37
CA GLU A 25 4.88 -6.56 20.54
C GLU A 25 3.54 -7.28 20.31
N GLN A 26 3.55 -8.48 19.71
CA GLN A 26 2.33 -9.22 19.42
C GLN A 26 1.93 -10.16 20.57
N THR A 27 0.59 -10.33 20.78
CA THR A 27 0.07 -11.31 21.75
C THR A 27 0.21 -12.75 21.29
N ALA A 28 0.41 -12.97 19.99
CA ALA A 28 0.72 -14.28 19.45
C ALA A 28 2.09 -14.77 19.97
N SER A 29 2.21 -16.08 20.26
CA SER A 29 3.48 -16.66 20.68
C SER A 29 4.59 -16.36 19.68
N ALA A 30 5.77 -15.95 20.15
CA ALA A 30 6.94 -15.62 19.34
C ALA A 30 7.36 -16.76 18.38
N ASP A 31 7.11 -18.01 18.77
CA ASP A 31 7.40 -19.20 17.95
C ASP A 31 6.35 -19.43 16.84
N SER A 32 5.21 -18.74 16.93
CA SER A 32 4.11 -18.92 15.98
C SER A 32 4.21 -18.04 14.75
N TYR A 33 5.02 -16.99 14.78
CA TYR A 33 5.19 -16.06 13.66
C TYR A 33 6.64 -15.62 13.49
N GLU A 34 6.94 -15.08 12.33
CA GLU A 34 8.21 -14.44 11.99
C GLU A 34 7.96 -13.13 11.28
N ILE A 35 8.99 -12.31 11.18
CA ILE A 35 9.00 -11.07 10.41
C ILE A 35 10.03 -11.20 9.29
N VAL A 36 9.62 -10.91 8.06
CA VAL A 36 10.49 -10.77 6.89
C VAL A 36 10.40 -9.33 6.40
N LEU A 37 11.47 -8.58 6.59
CA LEU A 37 11.64 -7.22 6.12
C LEU A 37 12.49 -7.21 4.86
N VAL A 38 12.05 -6.53 3.83
CA VAL A 38 12.83 -6.25 2.62
C VAL A 38 13.20 -4.77 2.60
N ASN A 39 14.48 -4.46 2.67
CA ASN A 39 15.02 -3.12 2.46
C ASN A 39 15.34 -2.97 0.97
N ASP A 40 14.51 -2.22 0.26
CA ASP A 40 14.57 -2.05 -1.19
C ASP A 40 15.53 -0.93 -1.60
N GLY A 41 16.78 -1.00 -1.10
CA GLY A 41 17.87 -0.08 -1.47
C GLY A 41 17.79 1.29 -0.81
N SER A 42 17.38 1.36 0.47
CA SER A 42 17.35 2.64 1.20
C SER A 42 18.73 3.29 1.30
N THR A 43 18.76 4.61 1.18
CA THR A 43 19.96 5.45 1.24
C THR A 43 19.97 6.44 2.42
N ASP A 44 18.92 6.43 3.23
CA ASP A 44 18.80 7.21 4.47
C ASP A 44 19.26 6.41 5.71
N GLY A 45 18.85 6.80 6.91
CA GLY A 45 19.14 6.11 8.16
C GLY A 45 18.45 4.74 8.37
N THR A 46 17.73 4.20 7.37
CA THR A 46 16.93 2.95 7.50
C THR A 46 17.79 1.75 7.94
N ALA A 47 19.01 1.61 7.40
CA ALA A 47 19.90 0.51 7.79
C ALA A 47 20.23 0.53 9.29
N ALA A 48 20.50 1.71 9.87
CA ALA A 48 20.78 1.84 11.30
C ALA A 48 19.54 1.49 12.15
N VAL A 49 18.35 1.84 11.70
CA VAL A 49 17.07 1.48 12.35
C VAL A 49 16.89 -0.04 12.33
N ILE A 50 17.17 -0.71 11.22
CA ILE A 50 17.08 -2.16 11.07
C ILE A 50 18.04 -2.84 12.05
N GLU A 51 19.29 -2.40 12.14
CA GLU A 51 20.27 -2.98 13.07
C GLU A 51 19.87 -2.77 14.54
N ALA A 52 19.28 -1.62 14.87
CA ALA A 52 18.72 -1.40 16.20
C ALA A 52 17.51 -2.33 16.47
N ALA A 53 16.67 -2.58 15.48
CA ALA A 53 15.53 -3.48 15.58
C ALA A 53 15.93 -4.94 15.77
N ARG A 54 17.02 -5.41 15.12
CA ARG A 54 17.56 -6.78 15.32
C ARG A 54 17.84 -7.09 16.79
N ARG A 55 18.35 -6.12 17.54
CA ARG A 55 18.66 -6.29 18.98
C ARG A 55 17.43 -6.38 19.88
N ARG A 56 16.27 -5.91 19.38
CA ARG A 56 15.00 -5.90 20.13
C ARG A 56 14.01 -6.97 19.66
N ALA A 57 14.36 -7.71 18.61
CA ALA A 57 13.48 -8.72 18.04
C ALA A 57 13.10 -9.77 19.07
N THR A 58 11.82 -9.99 19.26
CA THR A 58 11.25 -11.00 20.18
C THR A 58 10.87 -12.30 19.47
N CYS A 59 10.86 -12.29 18.13
CA CYS A 59 10.58 -13.45 17.28
C CYS A 59 11.63 -13.56 16.17
N ALA A 60 11.55 -14.58 15.32
CA ALA A 60 12.43 -14.71 14.18
C ALA A 60 12.29 -13.48 13.25
N PHE A 61 13.42 -12.80 13.01
CA PHE A 61 13.48 -11.59 12.21
C PHE A 61 14.51 -11.73 11.09
N THR A 62 14.04 -11.81 9.86
CA THR A 62 14.86 -11.91 8.65
C THR A 62 14.82 -10.58 7.90
N VAL A 63 15.98 -10.09 7.48
CA VAL A 63 16.10 -8.88 6.64
C VAL A 63 16.75 -9.29 5.32
N ILE A 64 16.15 -8.83 4.23
CA ILE A 64 16.64 -8.96 2.86
C ILE A 64 17.06 -7.56 2.41
N GLU A 65 18.32 -7.43 2.01
CA GLU A 65 18.86 -6.22 1.39
C GLU A 65 18.90 -6.42 -0.13
N GLN A 66 18.32 -5.49 -0.89
CA GLN A 66 18.38 -5.52 -2.35
C GLN A 66 18.54 -4.12 -2.93
N ALA A 67 18.97 -4.04 -4.18
CA ALA A 67 18.89 -2.79 -4.95
C ALA A 67 17.41 -2.44 -5.20
N ASN A 68 17.06 -1.14 -5.24
CA ASN A 68 15.68 -0.71 -5.47
C ASN A 68 15.12 -1.30 -6.76
N ALA A 69 14.09 -2.11 -6.62
CA ALA A 69 13.41 -2.81 -7.71
C ALA A 69 11.88 -2.64 -7.67
N GLY A 70 11.37 -1.90 -6.70
CA GLY A 70 9.96 -1.60 -6.52
C GLY A 70 9.20 -2.60 -5.64
N LEU A 71 7.99 -2.20 -5.25
CA LEU A 71 7.18 -2.91 -4.25
C LEU A 71 6.85 -4.36 -4.63
N ALA A 72 6.49 -4.61 -5.89
CA ALA A 72 6.14 -5.96 -6.35
C ALA A 72 7.32 -6.93 -6.21
N HIS A 73 8.52 -6.51 -6.65
CA HIS A 73 9.75 -7.28 -6.53
C HIS A 73 10.13 -7.51 -5.06
N GLY A 74 10.10 -6.46 -4.25
CA GLY A 74 10.39 -6.56 -2.82
C GLY A 74 9.43 -7.52 -2.09
N ARG A 75 8.13 -7.46 -2.38
CA ARG A 75 7.15 -8.39 -1.81
C ARG A 75 7.41 -9.83 -2.26
N ASN A 76 7.78 -10.05 -3.50
CA ASN A 76 8.13 -11.38 -4.02
C ASN A 76 9.39 -11.94 -3.34
N ALA A 77 10.42 -11.11 -3.12
CA ALA A 77 11.60 -11.49 -2.35
C ALA A 77 11.22 -11.90 -0.91
N GLY A 78 10.30 -11.16 -0.27
CA GLY A 78 9.76 -11.50 1.04
C GLY A 78 8.97 -12.80 1.04
N ILE A 79 8.10 -13.04 0.04
CA ILE A 79 7.34 -14.29 -0.13
C ILE A 79 8.29 -15.48 -0.25
N ALA A 80 9.37 -15.35 -1.03
CA ALA A 80 10.34 -16.43 -1.23
C ALA A 80 11.08 -16.83 0.05
N ARG A 81 11.16 -15.96 1.06
CA ARG A 81 11.81 -16.23 2.36
C ARG A 81 10.83 -16.61 3.46
N ALA A 82 9.52 -16.41 3.23
CA ALA A 82 8.47 -16.70 4.20
C ALA A 82 8.41 -18.20 4.52
N ARG A 83 8.36 -18.52 5.82
CA ARG A 83 8.25 -19.90 6.34
C ARG A 83 6.89 -20.16 6.99
N GLY A 84 6.10 -19.09 7.21
CA GLY A 84 4.77 -19.19 7.75
C GLY A 84 3.80 -19.84 6.78
N GLU A 85 2.85 -20.62 7.27
CA GLU A 85 1.76 -21.17 6.43
C GLU A 85 0.92 -20.04 5.81
N ARG A 86 0.87 -18.88 6.44
CA ARG A 86 0.19 -17.68 6.00
C ARG A 86 1.16 -16.52 5.96
N ILE A 87 1.02 -15.68 4.97
CA ILE A 87 1.74 -14.42 4.90
C ILE A 87 0.77 -13.27 5.20
N ILE A 88 1.19 -12.35 6.06
CA ILE A 88 0.46 -11.15 6.44
C ILE A 88 1.25 -9.97 5.87
N PHE A 89 0.70 -9.30 4.88
CA PHE A 89 1.28 -8.09 4.32
C PHE A 89 0.89 -6.88 5.15
N ILE A 90 1.87 -6.03 5.42
CA ILE A 90 1.72 -4.74 6.08
C ILE A 90 2.73 -3.76 5.48
N ASP A 91 2.40 -2.47 5.38
CA ASP A 91 3.30 -1.45 4.87
C ASP A 91 4.18 -0.88 6.01
N ASP A 92 5.31 -0.26 5.67
CA ASP A 92 6.29 0.30 6.62
C ASP A 92 5.84 1.60 7.31
N ASP A 93 4.64 2.07 6.99
CA ASP A 93 3.93 3.18 7.63
C ASP A 93 2.61 2.73 8.29
N VAL A 94 2.47 1.43 8.56
CA VAL A 94 1.30 0.84 9.20
C VAL A 94 1.71 0.13 10.49
N LEU A 95 1.24 0.63 11.63
CA LEU A 95 1.52 0.10 12.97
C LEU A 95 0.46 -0.92 13.37
N PRO A 96 0.79 -2.21 13.51
CA PRO A 96 -0.16 -3.23 13.96
C PRO A 96 -0.48 -3.08 15.45
N THR A 97 -1.71 -3.42 15.84
CA THR A 97 -2.07 -3.57 17.27
C THR A 97 -1.52 -4.87 17.85
N PRO A 98 -1.38 -5.01 19.18
CA PRO A 98 -0.83 -6.24 19.79
C PRO A 98 -1.56 -7.53 19.41
N ALA A 99 -2.88 -7.48 19.17
CA ALA A 99 -3.65 -8.65 18.78
C ALA A 99 -3.66 -8.94 17.26
N PHE A 100 -2.94 -8.19 16.46
CA PHE A 100 -3.01 -8.21 15.00
C PHE A 100 -2.75 -9.60 14.40
N VAL A 101 -1.62 -10.23 14.73
CA VAL A 101 -1.27 -11.58 14.23
C VAL A 101 -2.30 -12.61 14.69
N GLU A 102 -2.64 -12.60 15.97
CA GLU A 102 -3.62 -13.51 16.55
C GLU A 102 -4.98 -13.43 15.84
N GLN A 103 -5.45 -12.23 15.54
CA GLN A 103 -6.73 -12.02 14.87
C GLN A 103 -6.73 -12.51 13.41
N HIS A 104 -5.62 -12.36 12.69
CA HIS A 104 -5.44 -12.97 11.39
C HIS A 104 -5.49 -14.50 11.49
N LEU A 105 -4.72 -15.09 12.41
CA LEU A 105 -4.68 -16.54 12.61
C LEU A 105 -6.03 -17.12 13.00
N ARG A 106 -6.76 -16.49 13.93
CA ARG A 106 -8.13 -16.89 14.31
C ARG A 106 -9.11 -16.90 13.12
N SER A 107 -8.94 -15.95 12.19
CA SER A 107 -9.77 -15.92 10.99
C SER A 107 -9.42 -17.07 10.05
N HIS A 108 -8.15 -17.38 9.89
CA HIS A 108 -7.69 -18.52 9.09
C HIS A 108 -8.04 -19.86 9.71
N ASP A 109 -8.09 -20.00 11.04
CA ASP A 109 -8.55 -21.22 11.70
C ASP A 109 -10.02 -21.55 11.35
N ARG A 110 -10.84 -20.51 11.16
CA ARG A 110 -12.25 -20.65 10.75
C ARG A 110 -12.43 -20.78 9.23
N ARG A 111 -11.55 -20.22 8.45
CA ARG A 111 -11.59 -20.15 6.99
C ARG A 111 -10.19 -20.33 6.40
N PRO A 112 -9.64 -21.55 6.41
CA PRO A 112 -8.21 -21.79 6.10
C PRO A 112 -7.75 -21.31 4.72
N ALA A 113 -8.63 -21.42 3.70
CA ALA A 113 -8.32 -21.05 2.31
C ALA A 113 -8.67 -19.59 1.93
N ALA A 114 -9.23 -18.81 2.85
CA ALA A 114 -9.63 -17.44 2.56
C ALA A 114 -8.43 -16.48 2.61
N ILE A 115 -8.58 -15.32 1.99
CA ILE A 115 -7.80 -14.13 2.38
C ILE A 115 -8.50 -13.46 3.57
N VAL A 116 -7.71 -12.90 4.47
CA VAL A 116 -8.25 -12.15 5.62
C VAL A 116 -7.80 -10.71 5.52
N ARG A 117 -8.75 -9.80 5.42
CA ARG A 117 -8.51 -8.35 5.45
C ARG A 117 -8.74 -7.84 6.86
N GLY A 118 -7.82 -7.07 7.38
CA GLY A 118 -7.98 -6.39 8.64
C GLY A 118 -8.48 -4.96 8.49
N ALA A 119 -8.74 -4.31 9.63
CA ALA A 119 -9.13 -2.92 9.70
C ALA A 119 -7.88 -2.01 9.71
N VAL A 120 -7.99 -0.86 9.06
CA VAL A 120 -6.94 0.16 9.04
C VAL A 120 -7.55 1.51 9.43
N LEU A 121 -6.98 2.13 10.47
CA LEU A 121 -7.35 3.46 10.94
C LEU A 121 -6.24 4.45 10.61
N ASN A 122 -6.57 5.55 9.95
CA ASN A 122 -5.57 6.59 9.69
C ASN A 122 -5.25 7.37 10.98
N THR A 123 -3.98 7.69 11.17
CA THR A 123 -3.48 8.53 12.25
C THR A 123 -2.44 9.52 11.74
N GLU A 124 -2.38 10.70 12.33
CA GLU A 124 -1.34 11.69 12.01
C GLU A 124 -0.06 11.49 12.84
N SER A 125 -0.10 10.63 13.87
CA SER A 125 1.05 10.33 14.73
C SER A 125 0.91 8.94 15.35
N PHE A 126 2.03 8.23 15.47
CA PHE A 126 2.10 6.98 16.24
C PHE A 126 2.26 7.22 17.76
N ASP A 127 2.56 8.44 18.20
CA ASP A 127 2.65 8.80 19.62
C ASP A 127 1.27 9.07 20.25
N ARG A 128 0.28 9.37 19.39
CA ARG A 128 -1.11 9.64 19.82
C ARG A 128 -2.08 8.85 18.95
N LEU A 129 -2.21 7.58 19.26
CA LEU A 129 -3.11 6.70 18.53
C LEU A 129 -4.58 7.00 18.88
N PRO A 130 -5.49 7.02 17.90
CA PRO A 130 -6.91 7.07 18.16
C PRO A 130 -7.38 5.80 18.87
N THR A 131 -8.53 5.86 19.54
CA THR A 131 -9.16 4.65 20.13
C THR A 131 -9.27 3.57 19.04
N PRO A 132 -8.82 2.32 19.31
CA PRO A 132 -8.78 1.25 18.31
C PRO A 132 -10.19 0.70 18.02
N THR A 133 -11.09 1.58 17.59
CA THR A 133 -12.48 1.27 17.28
C THR A 133 -12.71 1.42 15.78
N TRP A 134 -12.99 0.31 15.11
CA TRP A 134 -13.36 0.30 13.71
C TRP A 134 -14.79 0.81 13.51
N THR A 135 -14.99 1.61 12.47
CA THR A 135 -16.28 2.09 11.98
C THR A 135 -16.43 1.81 10.48
N LEU A 136 -17.65 1.93 9.94
CA LEU A 136 -17.88 1.77 8.51
C LEU A 136 -17.06 2.76 7.65
N ALA A 137 -16.72 3.92 8.19
CA ALA A 137 -15.85 4.90 7.51
C ALA A 137 -14.42 4.39 7.27
N ASN A 138 -13.98 3.38 8.03
CA ASN A 138 -12.66 2.76 7.91
C ASN A 138 -12.68 1.47 7.06
N TYR A 139 -13.82 1.12 6.46
CA TYR A 139 -13.94 -0.07 5.63
C TYR A 139 -13.32 0.16 4.26
N SER A 140 -12.35 -0.69 3.87
CA SER A 140 -11.83 -0.75 2.51
C SER A 140 -12.60 -1.80 1.70
N ALA A 141 -13.11 -1.41 0.54
CA ALA A 141 -13.76 -2.32 -0.40
C ALA A 141 -12.75 -3.14 -1.23
N ASN A 142 -11.45 -2.81 -1.17
CA ASN A 142 -10.41 -3.52 -1.90
C ASN A 142 -10.34 -4.97 -1.44
N PHE A 143 -10.34 -5.89 -2.39
CA PHE A 143 -10.34 -7.33 -2.10
C PHE A 143 -9.01 -7.79 -1.53
N PHE A 144 -7.90 -7.24 -2.03
CA PHE A 144 -6.55 -7.49 -1.54
C PHE A 144 -5.86 -6.13 -1.41
N TRP A 145 -5.50 -5.74 -0.20
CA TRP A 145 -4.86 -4.45 0.10
C TRP A 145 -3.73 -4.69 1.09
N THR A 146 -2.52 -4.54 0.61
CA THR A 146 -1.28 -4.95 1.29
C THR A 146 -0.97 -4.17 2.57
N SER A 147 -1.66 -3.07 2.83
CA SER A 147 -1.54 -2.39 4.14
C SER A 147 -2.09 -3.22 5.32
N ASN A 148 -3.00 -4.20 5.08
CA ASN A 148 -3.48 -5.12 6.11
C ASN A 148 -4.26 -6.28 5.48
N VAL A 149 -3.55 -7.29 5.02
CA VAL A 149 -4.16 -8.49 4.45
C VAL A 149 -3.29 -9.72 4.67
N SER A 150 -3.91 -10.86 4.91
CA SER A 150 -3.20 -12.14 4.93
C SER A 150 -3.79 -13.15 3.96
N VAL A 151 -2.94 -14.04 3.49
CA VAL A 151 -3.26 -15.10 2.54
C VAL A 151 -2.45 -16.35 2.85
N PRO A 152 -2.99 -17.58 2.63
CA PRO A 152 -2.18 -18.79 2.71
C PRO A 152 -1.06 -18.77 1.66
N LEU A 153 0.17 -19.09 2.06
CA LEU A 153 1.33 -19.09 1.16
C LEU A 153 1.12 -20.06 -0.02
N ALA A 154 0.49 -21.22 0.23
CA ALA A 154 0.11 -22.16 -0.80
C ALA A 154 -0.88 -21.58 -1.85
N THR A 155 -1.69 -20.58 -1.47
CA THR A 155 -2.59 -19.89 -2.40
C THR A 155 -1.79 -19.02 -3.36
N LEU A 156 -0.78 -18.29 -2.88
CA LEU A 156 0.13 -17.52 -3.72
C LEU A 156 0.92 -18.43 -4.66
N ALA A 157 1.45 -19.55 -4.16
CA ALA A 157 2.16 -20.53 -5.00
C ALA A 157 1.30 -21.04 -6.15
N ARG A 158 -0.01 -21.20 -5.95
CA ARG A 158 -0.96 -21.66 -6.96
C ARG A 158 -1.40 -20.56 -7.93
N VAL A 159 -1.63 -19.34 -7.46
CA VAL A 159 -2.18 -18.21 -8.24
C VAL A 159 -1.08 -17.39 -8.90
N GLY A 160 0.14 -17.49 -8.42
CA GLY A 160 1.28 -16.65 -8.73
C GLY A 160 1.42 -15.49 -7.76
N ASN A 161 2.64 -15.02 -7.59
CA ASN A 161 3.02 -13.89 -6.74
C ASN A 161 2.65 -12.54 -7.38
N PHE A 162 3.18 -11.43 -6.88
CA PHE A 162 2.99 -10.11 -7.49
C PHE A 162 3.60 -10.06 -8.90
N THR A 163 2.94 -9.37 -9.81
CA THR A 163 3.43 -9.13 -11.18
C THR A 163 4.52 -8.06 -11.13
N GLU A 164 5.77 -8.42 -11.46
CA GLU A 164 6.94 -7.56 -11.30
C GLU A 164 7.10 -6.48 -12.39
N SER A 165 6.25 -6.51 -13.42
CA SER A 165 6.19 -5.42 -14.39
C SER A 165 5.70 -4.11 -13.77
N PHE A 166 4.93 -4.17 -12.68
CA PHE A 166 4.56 -2.99 -11.87
C PHE A 166 5.78 -2.47 -11.09
N ARG A 167 6.66 -1.76 -11.78
CA ARG A 167 7.86 -1.17 -11.16
C ARG A 167 7.59 0.13 -10.43
N GLU A 168 6.52 0.82 -10.81
CA GLU A 168 6.09 2.07 -10.20
C GLU A 168 4.95 1.83 -9.21
N TYR A 169 4.62 2.87 -8.44
CA TYR A 169 3.56 2.84 -7.44
C TYR A 169 2.18 2.58 -8.05
N GLY A 170 1.48 1.61 -7.51
CA GLY A 170 0.04 1.44 -7.65
C GLY A 170 -0.37 0.19 -8.45
N TRP A 171 -1.52 -0.34 -8.07
CA TRP A 171 -2.30 -1.40 -8.68
C TRP A 171 -1.73 -2.83 -8.60
N GLU A 172 -0.50 -3.06 -8.13
CA GLU A 172 0.08 -4.39 -8.00
C GLU A 172 -0.71 -5.29 -7.04
N ASP A 173 -1.26 -4.72 -5.98
CA ASP A 173 -2.11 -5.41 -5.00
C ASP A 173 -3.52 -5.67 -5.55
N ILE A 174 -4.07 -4.72 -6.28
CA ILE A 174 -5.37 -4.87 -6.96
C ILE A 174 -5.26 -5.96 -8.04
N GLU A 175 -4.15 -5.98 -8.80
CA GLU A 175 -3.88 -6.99 -9.82
C GLU A 175 -3.87 -8.40 -9.23
N LEU A 176 -3.09 -8.62 -8.18
CA LEU A 176 -3.06 -9.89 -7.47
C LEU A 176 -4.45 -10.24 -6.88
N GLY A 177 -5.16 -9.25 -6.35
CA GLY A 177 -6.53 -9.38 -5.87
C GLY A 177 -7.50 -9.86 -6.95
N LEU A 178 -7.36 -9.40 -8.20
CA LEU A 178 -8.16 -9.87 -9.33
C LEU A 178 -7.87 -11.35 -9.65
N ARG A 179 -6.59 -11.75 -9.69
CA ARG A 179 -6.21 -13.16 -9.93
C ARG A 179 -6.70 -14.09 -8.80
N LEU A 180 -6.55 -13.68 -7.54
CA LEU A 180 -7.06 -14.42 -6.39
C LEU A 180 -8.58 -14.59 -6.47
N ARG A 181 -9.31 -13.54 -6.84
CA ARG A 181 -10.77 -13.59 -7.00
C ARG A 181 -11.18 -14.48 -8.18
N ALA A 182 -10.49 -14.41 -9.30
CA ALA A 182 -10.70 -15.27 -10.47
C ALA A 182 -10.44 -16.74 -10.15
N ALA A 183 -9.47 -17.03 -9.27
CA ALA A 183 -9.19 -18.37 -8.75
C ALA A 183 -10.21 -18.86 -7.70
N GLY A 184 -11.30 -18.11 -7.45
CA GLY A 184 -12.37 -18.49 -6.53
C GLY A 184 -12.04 -18.29 -5.04
N VAL A 185 -10.93 -17.63 -4.71
CA VAL A 185 -10.54 -17.36 -3.33
C VAL A 185 -11.58 -16.44 -2.67
N LYS A 186 -12.04 -16.80 -1.47
CA LYS A 186 -13.02 -16.00 -0.72
C LYS A 186 -12.29 -15.00 0.18
N GLY A 187 -12.91 -13.84 0.40
CA GLY A 187 -12.41 -12.82 1.33
C GLY A 187 -13.21 -12.82 2.63
N VAL A 188 -12.49 -12.68 3.74
CA VAL A 188 -13.06 -12.45 5.08
C VAL A 188 -12.56 -11.09 5.57
N PHE A 189 -13.41 -10.34 6.24
CA PHE A 189 -13.03 -9.11 6.92
C PHE A 189 -13.08 -9.32 8.44
N ASN A 190 -11.96 -9.05 9.11
CA ASN A 190 -11.86 -9.08 10.57
C ASN A 190 -11.53 -7.69 11.11
N ARG A 191 -12.53 -7.00 11.67
CA ARG A 191 -12.36 -5.66 12.26
C ARG A 191 -11.40 -5.62 13.45
N PHE A 192 -11.09 -6.76 14.06
CA PHE A 192 -10.20 -6.86 15.20
C PHE A 192 -8.73 -7.09 14.80
N ALA A 193 -8.45 -7.52 13.57
CA ALA A 193 -7.13 -7.48 12.98
C ALA A 193 -6.83 -6.03 12.56
N LEU A 194 -6.54 -5.18 13.54
CA LEU A 194 -6.52 -3.74 13.40
C LEU A 194 -5.10 -3.19 13.36
N ALA A 195 -4.88 -2.22 12.49
CA ALA A 195 -3.62 -1.48 12.39
C ALA A 195 -3.88 0.01 12.18
N PHE A 196 -2.88 0.84 12.51
CA PHE A 196 -2.91 2.29 12.33
C PHE A 196 -2.01 2.69 11.18
N HIS A 197 -2.54 3.39 10.18
CA HIS A 197 -1.78 3.86 9.04
C HIS A 197 -1.38 5.33 9.27
N PHE A 198 -0.09 5.60 9.23
CA PHE A 198 0.45 6.96 9.35
C PHE A 198 0.07 7.80 8.13
N LYS A 199 -0.80 8.74 8.35
CA LYS A 199 -1.26 9.70 7.32
C LYS A 199 -1.25 11.12 7.89
N PRO A 200 -0.07 11.71 8.00
CA PRO A 200 0.04 13.08 8.48
C PRO A 200 -0.64 14.05 7.52
N ARG A 201 -1.07 15.18 8.04
CA ARG A 201 -1.60 16.25 7.19
C ARG A 201 -0.56 16.65 6.15
N PRO A 202 -0.89 16.65 4.85
CA PRO A 202 0.05 17.00 3.80
C PRO A 202 0.60 18.43 3.99
N ARG A 203 1.88 18.60 3.69
CA ARG A 203 2.60 19.87 3.74
C ARG A 203 2.90 20.35 2.31
N THR A 204 3.24 21.61 2.14
CA THR A 204 3.60 22.17 0.84
C THR A 204 4.77 21.44 0.17
N ALA A 205 5.77 21.00 0.95
CA ALA A 205 6.88 20.17 0.47
C ALA A 205 6.45 18.81 -0.11
N ASN A 206 5.28 18.29 0.26
CA ASN A 206 4.81 16.99 -0.21
C ASN A 206 4.05 17.04 -1.55
N VAL A 207 3.67 18.25 -2.02
CA VAL A 207 2.78 18.40 -3.20
C VAL A 207 3.37 17.73 -4.44
N ASP A 208 4.64 17.98 -4.74
CA ASP A 208 5.29 17.39 -5.92
C ASP A 208 5.41 15.87 -5.82
N GLY A 209 5.58 15.33 -4.61
CA GLY A 209 5.51 13.90 -4.33
C GLY A 209 4.13 13.32 -4.67
N VAL A 210 3.06 13.98 -4.23
CA VAL A 210 1.68 13.58 -4.55
C VAL A 210 1.42 13.58 -6.06
N LEU A 211 1.93 14.58 -6.78
CA LEU A 211 1.77 14.64 -8.23
C LEU A 211 2.60 13.57 -8.96
N ARG A 212 3.83 13.30 -8.50
CA ARG A 212 4.63 12.17 -9.03
C ARG A 212 3.92 10.84 -8.82
N GLN A 213 3.36 10.62 -7.63
CA GLN A 213 2.60 9.41 -7.31
C GLN A 213 1.36 9.27 -8.20
N ALA A 214 0.63 10.37 -8.46
CA ALA A 214 -0.52 10.36 -9.36
C ALA A 214 -0.14 9.97 -10.80
N ARG A 215 1.01 10.43 -11.31
CA ARG A 215 1.53 10.03 -12.63
C ARG A 215 1.90 8.55 -12.66
N ALA A 216 2.65 8.07 -11.66
CA ALA A 216 3.02 6.65 -11.56
C ALA A 216 1.77 5.76 -11.54
N GLN A 217 0.78 6.12 -10.73
CA GLN A 217 -0.49 5.40 -10.64
C GLN A 217 -1.27 5.39 -11.96
N ALA A 218 -1.18 6.45 -12.76
CA ALA A 218 -1.82 6.51 -14.08
C ALA A 218 -1.15 5.55 -15.09
N ARG A 219 0.19 5.51 -15.11
CA ARG A 219 0.95 4.59 -15.98
C ARG A 219 0.66 3.13 -15.66
N THR A 220 0.73 2.78 -14.38
CA THR A 220 0.41 1.42 -13.92
C THR A 220 -1.08 1.07 -14.07
N ALA A 221 -1.99 2.05 -14.13
CA ALA A 221 -3.40 1.81 -14.44
C ALA A 221 -3.62 1.37 -15.90
N VAL A 222 -2.85 1.92 -16.85
CA VAL A 222 -2.88 1.48 -18.25
C VAL A 222 -2.38 0.03 -18.35
N GLU A 223 -1.28 -0.28 -17.68
CA GLU A 223 -0.74 -1.64 -17.61
C GLU A 223 -1.75 -2.64 -17.02
N LEU A 224 -2.38 -2.29 -15.88
CA LEU A 224 -3.43 -3.12 -15.29
C LEU A 224 -4.59 -3.36 -16.27
N ARG A 225 -4.94 -2.35 -17.06
CA ARG A 225 -6.00 -2.42 -18.04
C ARG A 225 -5.67 -3.37 -19.19
N GLU A 226 -4.42 -3.42 -19.62
CA GLU A 226 -3.92 -4.32 -20.66
C GLU A 226 -3.88 -5.77 -20.17
N LEU A 227 -3.37 -5.99 -18.94
CA LEU A 227 -3.34 -7.32 -18.32
C LEU A 227 -4.74 -7.88 -18.02
N HIS A 228 -5.67 -7.01 -17.65
CA HIS A 228 -7.01 -7.38 -17.25
C HIS A 228 -8.06 -6.49 -17.94
N PRO A 229 -8.41 -6.74 -19.23
CA PRO A 229 -9.38 -5.95 -20.00
C PRO A 229 -10.83 -6.21 -19.53
N HIS A 230 -11.10 -5.92 -18.27
CA HIS A 230 -12.37 -6.19 -17.59
C HIS A 230 -13.03 -4.90 -17.11
N TRP A 231 -14.36 -4.80 -17.18
CA TRP A 231 -15.13 -3.60 -16.79
C TRP A 231 -14.85 -3.12 -15.36
N ARG A 232 -14.56 -4.05 -14.42
CA ARG A 232 -14.20 -3.69 -13.02
C ARG A 232 -12.89 -2.92 -12.94
N VAL A 233 -11.93 -3.22 -13.80
CA VAL A 233 -10.67 -2.48 -13.89
C VAL A 233 -10.93 -1.09 -14.43
N VAL A 234 -11.79 -0.96 -15.45
CA VAL A 234 -12.23 0.35 -15.96
C VAL A 234 -12.82 1.21 -14.85
N LEU A 235 -13.72 0.63 -14.04
CA LEU A 235 -14.31 1.35 -12.92
C LEU A 235 -13.30 1.70 -11.82
N ALA A 236 -12.39 0.78 -11.49
CA ALA A 236 -11.39 0.99 -10.45
C ALA A 236 -10.38 2.07 -10.83
N THR A 237 -9.86 2.02 -12.06
CA THR A 237 -8.89 2.99 -12.59
C THR A 237 -9.53 4.29 -13.07
N GLY A 238 -10.85 4.30 -13.32
CA GLY A 238 -11.52 5.43 -13.96
C GLY A 238 -11.15 5.61 -15.43
N ASP A 239 -10.52 4.62 -16.06
CA ASP A 239 -10.10 4.65 -17.47
C ASP A 239 -11.28 4.36 -18.41
N ASP A 240 -12.36 5.12 -18.28
CA ASP A 240 -13.49 5.08 -19.21
C ASP A 240 -13.54 6.35 -20.09
N PRO A 241 -14.11 6.25 -21.32
CA PRO A 241 -14.12 7.37 -22.26
C PRO A 241 -14.84 8.62 -21.74
N LEU A 242 -15.90 8.44 -20.94
CA LEU A 242 -16.71 9.57 -20.42
C LEU A 242 -15.90 10.37 -19.39
N ARG A 243 -15.29 9.70 -18.41
CA ARG A 243 -14.44 10.38 -17.41
C ARG A 243 -13.23 11.03 -18.06
N ARG A 244 -12.56 10.35 -18.99
CA ARG A 244 -11.42 10.93 -19.72
C ARG A 244 -11.86 12.16 -20.52
N GLY A 245 -12.99 12.09 -21.24
CA GLY A 245 -13.57 13.22 -21.98
C GLY A 245 -13.86 14.41 -21.07
N PHE A 246 -14.51 14.16 -19.92
CA PHE A 246 -14.78 15.18 -18.90
C PHE A 246 -13.49 15.87 -18.42
N HIS A 247 -12.47 15.09 -18.04
CA HIS A 247 -11.21 15.65 -17.54
C HIS A 247 -10.40 16.36 -18.63
N ARG A 248 -10.51 15.96 -19.92
CA ARG A 248 -9.96 16.74 -21.03
C ARG A 248 -10.62 18.11 -21.13
N ALA A 249 -11.95 18.16 -21.06
CA ALA A 249 -12.68 19.42 -21.07
C ALA A 249 -12.33 20.31 -19.88
N VAL A 250 -12.19 19.75 -18.67
CA VAL A 250 -11.73 20.50 -17.49
C VAL A 250 -10.33 21.10 -17.71
N ARG A 251 -9.41 20.35 -18.31
CA ARG A 251 -8.06 20.84 -18.61
C ARG A 251 -8.06 21.92 -19.70
N SER A 252 -8.92 21.82 -20.71
CA SER A 252 -8.99 22.77 -21.83
C SER A 252 -9.43 24.18 -21.38
N VAL A 253 -10.21 24.29 -20.31
CA VAL A 253 -10.65 25.60 -19.77
C VAL A 253 -9.65 26.21 -18.76
N GLY A 254 -8.41 25.70 -18.71
CA GLY A 254 -7.36 26.25 -17.86
C GLY A 254 -7.51 25.97 -16.36
N ALA A 255 -8.35 25.01 -15.97
CA ALA A 255 -8.59 24.66 -14.57
C ALA A 255 -7.32 24.25 -13.82
N LEU A 256 -6.35 23.59 -14.48
CA LEU A 256 -5.07 23.24 -13.89
C LEU A 256 -4.32 24.47 -13.35
N ARG A 257 -4.20 25.54 -14.15
CA ARG A 257 -3.52 26.78 -13.72
C ARG A 257 -4.24 27.45 -12.55
N ALA A 258 -5.56 27.35 -12.49
CA ALA A 258 -6.35 27.86 -11.37
C ALA A 258 -6.11 27.05 -10.09
N LEU A 259 -6.01 25.72 -10.19
CA LEU A 259 -5.70 24.82 -9.09
C LEU A 259 -4.26 25.05 -8.59
N GLU A 260 -3.28 25.17 -9.49
CA GLU A 260 -1.89 25.49 -9.14
C GLU A 260 -1.78 26.79 -8.36
N ARG A 261 -2.48 27.83 -8.79
CA ARG A 261 -2.53 29.11 -8.05
C ARG A 261 -3.15 28.97 -6.67
N ARG A 262 -4.16 28.10 -6.50
CA ARG A 262 -4.80 27.83 -5.20
C ARG A 262 -3.91 27.06 -4.23
N VAL A 263 -2.99 26.25 -4.71
CA VAL A 263 -2.00 25.56 -3.87
C VAL A 263 -1.03 26.56 -3.24
N GLY A 264 -0.90 27.76 -3.83
CA GLY A 264 -0.16 28.88 -3.27
C GLY A 264 1.35 28.70 -3.32
N ASP A 265 2.05 29.51 -2.51
CA ASP A 265 3.50 29.52 -2.41
C ASP A 265 4.01 28.23 -1.73
N ARG A 266 4.91 27.52 -2.41
CA ARG A 266 5.55 26.28 -1.96
C ARG A 266 6.97 26.50 -1.47
N SER A 267 7.45 27.74 -1.45
CA SER A 267 8.82 28.08 -1.05
C SER A 267 9.09 27.83 0.45
N ARG A 268 8.03 27.87 1.27
CA ARG A 268 8.10 27.61 2.71
C ARG A 268 7.33 26.33 3.06
N ASP A 269 8.01 25.42 3.75
CA ASP A 269 7.35 24.18 4.20
C ASP A 269 6.38 24.45 5.37
N ARG A 270 5.09 24.25 5.12
CA ARG A 270 4.00 24.39 6.09
C ARG A 270 2.87 23.38 5.83
N ALA A 271 2.02 23.16 6.80
CA ALA A 271 0.80 22.40 6.61
C ALA A 271 -0.14 23.10 5.63
N LEU A 272 -0.79 22.33 4.76
CA LEU A 272 -1.80 22.83 3.84
C LEU A 272 -3.10 23.15 4.59
N SER A 273 -3.75 24.26 4.24
CA SER A 273 -5.14 24.55 4.62
C SER A 273 -6.11 23.56 3.96
N ASP A 274 -7.35 23.50 4.42
CA ASP A 274 -8.36 22.60 3.83
C ASP A 274 -8.68 22.97 2.37
N ALA A 275 -8.68 24.26 2.03
CA ALA A 275 -8.86 24.74 0.67
C ALA A 275 -7.71 24.33 -0.25
N GLU A 276 -6.46 24.47 0.22
CA GLU A 276 -5.27 24.05 -0.51
C GLU A 276 -5.22 22.52 -0.65
N LEU A 277 -5.59 21.77 0.39
CA LEU A 277 -5.68 20.31 0.34
C LEU A 277 -6.71 19.86 -0.70
N GLY A 278 -7.86 20.54 -0.78
CA GLY A 278 -8.86 20.33 -1.83
C GLY A 278 -8.29 20.60 -3.22
N ALA A 279 -7.52 21.68 -3.38
CA ALA A 279 -6.87 22.03 -4.65
C ALA A 279 -5.79 21.00 -5.04
N VAL A 280 -4.96 20.53 -4.09
CA VAL A 280 -3.94 19.49 -4.33
C VAL A 280 -4.59 18.17 -4.75
N ARG A 281 -5.69 17.76 -4.11
CA ARG A 281 -6.44 16.55 -4.49
C ARG A 281 -7.01 16.66 -5.92
N ALA A 282 -7.59 17.82 -6.26
CA ALA A 282 -8.09 18.05 -7.60
C ALA A 282 -6.96 18.08 -8.63
N LEU A 283 -5.84 18.75 -8.31
CA LEU A 283 -4.66 18.81 -9.18
C LEU A 283 -4.06 17.41 -9.40
N ALA A 284 -3.95 16.59 -8.36
CA ALA A 284 -3.48 15.21 -8.47
C ALA A 284 -4.39 14.37 -9.38
N LYS A 285 -5.71 14.56 -9.27
CA LYS A 285 -6.69 13.88 -10.13
C LYS A 285 -6.54 14.29 -11.59
N GLU A 286 -6.41 15.59 -11.88
CA GLU A 286 -6.19 16.06 -13.25
C GLU A 286 -4.84 15.61 -13.81
N THR A 287 -3.80 15.58 -12.97
CA THR A 287 -2.48 15.02 -13.31
C THR A 287 -2.57 13.54 -13.67
N TYR A 288 -3.33 12.76 -12.89
CA TYR A 288 -3.59 11.35 -13.18
C TYR A 288 -4.23 11.17 -14.56
N TYR A 289 -5.32 11.88 -14.87
CA TYR A 289 -5.99 11.74 -16.17
C TYR A 289 -5.17 12.28 -17.35
N ALA A 290 -4.34 13.30 -17.13
CA ALA A 290 -3.41 13.78 -18.16
C ALA A 290 -2.37 12.72 -18.50
N GLU A 291 -1.75 12.11 -17.49
CA GLU A 291 -0.76 11.04 -17.67
C GLU A 291 -1.39 9.77 -18.23
N LEU A 292 -2.62 9.43 -17.81
CA LEU A 292 -3.37 8.28 -18.33
C LEU A 292 -3.56 8.39 -19.86
N ASP A 293 -4.00 9.57 -20.34
CA ASP A 293 -4.15 9.84 -21.77
C ASP A 293 -2.78 9.74 -22.48
N ALA A 294 -1.73 10.35 -21.92
CA ALA A 294 -0.39 10.35 -22.50
C ALA A 294 0.21 8.93 -22.59
N GLU A 295 0.07 8.13 -21.52
CA GLU A 295 0.58 6.75 -21.51
C GLU A 295 -0.12 5.87 -22.52
N ARG A 296 -1.44 6.00 -22.66
CA ARG A 296 -2.18 5.27 -23.70
C ARG A 296 -1.72 5.61 -25.10
N THR A 297 -1.40 6.88 -25.35
CA THR A 297 -0.86 7.31 -26.66
C THR A 297 0.52 6.71 -26.89
N ARG A 298 1.43 6.79 -25.90
CA ARG A 298 2.77 6.18 -26.01
C ARG A 298 2.72 4.70 -26.34
N ARG A 299 1.82 3.93 -25.67
CA ARG A 299 1.68 2.48 -25.89
C ARG A 299 0.96 2.11 -27.18
N ALA A 300 0.18 3.03 -27.77
CA ALA A 300 -0.45 2.81 -29.07
C ALA A 300 0.49 3.09 -30.26
N GLU A 301 1.55 3.86 -30.03
CA GLU A 301 2.56 4.26 -31.03
C GLU A 301 3.80 3.35 -31.02
N GLY A 302 4.03 2.56 -29.96
CA GLY A 302 5.15 1.62 -29.82
C GLY A 302 4.73 0.19 -29.99
#